data_00102c7adcb4fb00fed04f2d9b41f4f9
#
_entry.id   00102c7adcb4fb00fed04f2d9b41f4f9
#
_cell.length_a   1.000
_cell.length_b   1.000
_cell.length_c   1.000
_cell.angle_alpha   90.00
_cell.angle_beta   90.00
_cell.angle_gamma   90.00
#
_symmetry.space_group_name_H-M   'P 1'
#
loop_
_entity.id
_entity.type
_entity.pdbx_description
1 polymer ?
#
loop_
_entity_poly.entity_id
_entity_poly.type
_entity_poly.pdbx_seq_one_letter_code
_entity_poly.pdbx_strand_id
1 'polypeptide(L)'
;QYGVLKRHLTQWARSALLSPELAARREFRKGLINCWRCLVPELQGQAALDDGRFMLTQTISRLGHLPALPAQVGFPHVSILALRAMRVEHVPDEFLRAFPNLRNLEITHCRLRRLPLPLMLVQKLEVLDLSGNQIALDQGQALVLADCRSLVYLNLSDNPLRRAFSVQAMTELNALYLSNTQLPECPYGLMDAPELHTLNLSDNRISELPEGFH
;
A
#
# COMPACT_ATOMS: atom_id res chain seq x y z
N GLN A 1 22.84 -10.51 -8.06
CA GLN A 1 21.49 -9.93 -7.96
C GLN A 1 21.31 -8.70 -8.86
N TYR A 2 22.21 -7.70 -8.82
CA TYR A 2 22.11 -6.46 -9.62
C TYR A 2 21.92 -6.69 -11.13
N GLY A 3 22.73 -7.57 -11.71
CA GLY A 3 22.62 -7.90 -13.15
C GLY A 3 21.27 -8.52 -13.53
N VAL A 4 20.69 -9.32 -12.64
CA VAL A 4 19.36 -9.93 -12.83
C VAL A 4 18.28 -8.84 -12.78
N LEU A 5 18.29 -8.00 -11.74
CA LEU A 5 17.38 -6.87 -11.60
C LEU A 5 17.42 -5.96 -12.83
N LYS A 6 18.61 -5.55 -13.25
CA LYS A 6 18.80 -4.64 -14.39
C LYS A 6 18.26 -5.21 -15.70
N ARG A 7 18.55 -6.50 -16.00
CA ARG A 7 18.02 -7.17 -17.21
C ARG A 7 16.51 -7.28 -17.16
N HIS A 8 15.97 -7.78 -16.05
CA HIS A 8 14.54 -7.96 -15.87
C HIS A 8 13.76 -6.64 -16.05
N LEU A 9 14.14 -5.59 -15.34
CA LEU A 9 13.52 -4.28 -15.44
C LEU A 9 13.69 -3.65 -16.82
N THR A 10 14.80 -3.94 -17.54
CA THR A 10 14.98 -3.46 -18.91
C THR A 10 14.02 -4.15 -19.87
N GLN A 11 13.83 -5.46 -19.73
CA GLN A 11 12.87 -6.22 -20.53
C GLN A 11 11.43 -5.79 -20.24
N TRP A 12 11.08 -5.67 -18.96
CA TRP A 12 9.76 -5.17 -18.55
C TRP A 12 9.48 -3.76 -19.10
N ALA A 13 10.44 -2.84 -19.01
CA ALA A 13 10.24 -1.50 -19.56
C ALA A 13 10.04 -1.51 -21.09
N ARG A 14 10.76 -2.37 -21.80
CA ARG A 14 10.64 -2.49 -23.27
C ARG A 14 9.36 -3.17 -23.73
N SER A 15 8.65 -3.89 -22.87
CA SER A 15 7.37 -4.53 -23.23
C SER A 15 6.18 -3.55 -23.27
N ALA A 16 6.39 -2.26 -22.98
CA ALA A 16 5.38 -1.24 -23.14
C ALA A 16 5.05 -1.03 -24.64
N LEU A 17 3.75 -1.05 -24.95
CA LEU A 17 3.26 -0.88 -26.33
C LEU A 17 3.15 0.61 -26.74
N LEU A 18 2.97 1.51 -25.77
CA LEU A 18 2.74 2.92 -26.00
C LEU A 18 3.93 3.77 -25.55
N SER A 19 4.29 4.79 -26.31
CA SER A 19 5.40 5.69 -25.99
C SER A 19 5.31 6.36 -24.61
N PRO A 20 4.14 6.86 -24.14
CA PRO A 20 4.02 7.45 -22.82
C PRO A 20 4.23 6.44 -21.67
N GLU A 21 3.79 5.20 -21.86
CA GLU A 21 4.00 4.12 -20.90
C GLU A 21 5.47 3.69 -20.87
N LEU A 22 6.12 3.61 -22.01
CA LEU A 22 7.55 3.29 -22.10
C LEU A 22 8.41 4.31 -21.32
N ALA A 23 8.10 5.60 -21.45
CA ALA A 23 8.77 6.66 -20.69
C ALA A 23 8.55 6.47 -19.18
N ALA A 24 7.30 6.25 -18.76
CA ALA A 24 6.94 6.00 -17.36
C ALA A 24 7.66 4.77 -16.78
N ARG A 25 7.71 3.66 -17.52
CA ARG A 25 8.41 2.44 -17.09
C ARG A 25 9.93 2.63 -17.01
N ARG A 26 10.52 3.42 -17.90
CA ARG A 26 11.96 3.75 -17.83
C ARG A 26 12.30 4.57 -16.59
N GLU A 27 11.44 5.51 -16.24
CA GLU A 27 11.58 6.32 -15.03
C GLU A 27 11.45 5.46 -13.78
N PHE A 28 10.40 4.64 -13.68
CA PHE A 28 10.20 3.70 -12.57
C PHE A 28 11.37 2.73 -12.41
N ARG A 29 11.86 2.16 -13.53
CA ARG A 29 13.05 1.33 -13.56
C ARG A 29 14.26 2.06 -12.98
N LYS A 30 14.49 3.33 -13.34
CA LYS A 30 15.59 4.15 -12.82
C LYS A 30 15.48 4.29 -11.30
N GLY A 31 14.28 4.60 -10.79
CA GLY A 31 14.00 4.70 -9.35
C GLY A 31 14.32 3.40 -8.60
N LEU A 32 13.86 2.24 -9.09
CA LEU A 32 14.15 0.94 -8.48
C LEU A 32 15.64 0.60 -8.49
N ILE A 33 16.36 0.88 -9.58
CA ILE A 33 17.80 0.64 -9.67
C ILE A 33 18.57 1.53 -8.71
N ASN A 34 18.23 2.80 -8.60
CA ASN A 34 18.84 3.73 -7.68
C ASN A 34 18.60 3.31 -6.23
N CYS A 35 17.37 2.94 -5.90
CA CYS A 35 16.99 2.41 -4.59
C CYS A 35 17.81 1.16 -4.24
N TRP A 36 17.91 0.20 -5.16
CA TRP A 36 18.70 -1.02 -4.95
C TRP A 36 20.18 -0.75 -4.68
N ARG A 37 20.73 0.30 -5.28
CA ARG A 37 22.12 0.74 -5.10
C ARG A 37 22.31 1.65 -3.89
N CYS A 38 21.26 1.92 -3.12
CA CYS A 38 21.25 2.91 -2.04
C CYS A 38 21.73 4.31 -2.49
N LEU A 39 21.52 4.63 -3.77
CA LEU A 39 21.80 5.96 -4.29
C LEU A 39 20.61 6.85 -3.97
N VAL A 40 20.80 7.80 -3.09
CA VAL A 40 19.82 8.83 -2.72
C VAL A 40 19.99 10.00 -3.69
N PRO A 41 19.08 10.20 -4.66
CA PRO A 41 19.03 11.49 -5.35
C PRO A 41 18.35 12.48 -4.39
N GLU A 42 19.01 13.56 -4.05
CA GLU A 42 18.50 14.63 -3.16
C GLU A 42 17.18 15.27 -3.62
N LEU A 43 16.63 14.89 -4.76
CA LEU A 43 15.49 15.53 -5.42
C LEU A 43 14.33 14.59 -5.83
N GLN A 44 14.34 13.29 -5.55
CA GLN A 44 13.32 12.35 -6.07
C GLN A 44 12.70 11.40 -5.04
N GLY A 45 12.46 11.85 -3.82
CA GLY A 45 11.63 11.10 -2.86
C GLY A 45 12.21 9.76 -2.39
N GLN A 46 13.53 9.58 -2.50
CA GLN A 46 14.25 8.51 -1.83
C GLN A 46 15.08 9.17 -0.74
N ALA A 47 14.73 8.93 0.51
CA ALA A 47 15.48 9.45 1.65
C ALA A 47 15.95 8.27 2.51
N ALA A 48 17.22 8.31 2.92
CA ALA A 48 17.58 7.64 4.17
C ALA A 48 16.96 8.48 5.30
N LEU A 49 16.16 7.84 6.14
CA LEU A 49 15.68 8.47 7.35
C LEU A 49 16.82 8.52 8.37
N ASP A 50 16.74 9.44 9.33
CA ASP A 50 17.77 9.62 10.37
C ASP A 50 18.07 8.35 11.18
N ASP A 51 17.14 7.38 11.15
CA ASP A 51 17.24 6.07 11.81
C ASP A 51 17.78 4.95 10.89
N GLY A 52 18.29 5.28 9.70
CA GLY A 52 18.85 4.32 8.74
C GLY A 52 17.83 3.57 7.90
N ARG A 53 16.53 3.88 8.03
CA ARG A 53 15.48 3.32 7.17
C ARG A 53 15.47 4.01 5.80
N PHE A 54 15.15 3.25 4.76
CA PHE A 54 15.02 3.78 3.40
C PHE A 54 13.56 3.87 2.99
N MET A 55 13.22 4.99 2.36
CA MET A 55 11.95 5.24 1.73
C MET A 55 12.09 5.18 0.20
N LEU A 56 11.24 4.40 -0.46
CA LEU A 56 11.07 4.44 -1.91
C LEU A 56 9.73 5.11 -2.24
N THR A 57 9.80 6.32 -2.75
CA THR A 57 8.63 7.07 -3.22
C THR A 57 8.64 7.18 -4.74
N GLN A 58 7.50 6.92 -5.38
CA GLN A 58 7.30 7.07 -6.82
C GLN A 58 5.93 7.70 -7.12
N THR A 59 5.94 8.72 -7.97
CA THR A 59 4.72 9.36 -8.48
C THR A 59 4.83 9.41 -10.00
N ILE A 60 4.37 8.36 -10.67
CA ILE A 60 4.54 8.20 -12.13
C ILE A 60 3.18 7.93 -12.76
N SER A 61 2.58 8.97 -13.34
CA SER A 61 1.34 8.81 -14.11
C SER A 61 1.58 7.94 -15.34
N ARG A 62 0.62 7.11 -15.71
CA ARG A 62 0.64 6.25 -16.92
C ARG A 62 1.59 5.04 -16.86
N LEU A 63 1.94 4.56 -15.65
CA LEU A 63 2.79 3.37 -15.54
C LEU A 63 2.13 2.10 -16.09
N GLY A 64 0.81 1.97 -15.95
CA GLY A 64 0.02 0.83 -16.38
C GLY A 64 0.08 -0.33 -15.40
N HIS A 65 1.22 -0.94 -15.19
CA HIS A 65 1.40 -2.04 -14.21
C HIS A 65 2.82 -2.07 -13.63
N LEU A 66 2.94 -2.66 -12.45
CA LEU A 66 4.22 -2.88 -11.77
C LEU A 66 4.91 -4.14 -12.29
N PRO A 67 6.26 -4.22 -12.22
CA PRO A 67 6.98 -5.44 -12.59
C PRO A 67 6.79 -6.54 -11.54
N ALA A 68 6.61 -7.79 -11.96
CA ALA A 68 6.83 -8.93 -11.11
C ALA A 68 8.33 -9.12 -10.93
N LEU A 69 8.87 -8.86 -9.72
CA LEU A 69 10.31 -8.92 -9.49
C LEU A 69 10.79 -10.37 -9.29
N PRO A 70 11.99 -10.74 -9.80
CA PRO A 70 12.56 -12.07 -9.59
C PRO A 70 12.78 -12.37 -8.10
N ALA A 71 12.54 -13.61 -7.68
CA ALA A 71 12.60 -14.04 -6.27
C ALA A 71 13.98 -13.79 -5.60
N GLN A 72 15.06 -13.79 -6.38
CA GLN A 72 16.41 -13.51 -5.88
C GLN A 72 16.74 -12.02 -5.74
N VAL A 73 15.79 -11.13 -6.10
CA VAL A 73 15.95 -9.68 -5.96
C VAL A 73 15.25 -9.22 -4.70
N GLY A 74 15.94 -8.46 -3.86
CA GLY A 74 15.36 -7.92 -2.64
C GLY A 74 15.87 -6.51 -2.31
N PHE A 75 15.04 -5.76 -1.60
CA PHE A 75 15.29 -4.42 -1.07
C PHE A 75 15.14 -4.44 0.46
N PRO A 76 16.00 -5.18 1.19
CA PRO A 76 15.84 -5.38 2.63
C PRO A 76 16.04 -4.10 3.45
N HIS A 77 16.67 -3.08 2.88
CA HIS A 77 16.88 -1.77 3.50
C HIS A 77 15.64 -0.86 3.40
N VAL A 78 14.66 -1.18 2.54
CA VAL A 78 13.45 -0.37 2.37
C VAL A 78 12.40 -0.77 3.39
N SER A 79 11.97 0.18 4.20
CA SER A 79 10.89 0.03 5.18
C SER A 79 9.64 0.84 4.84
N ILE A 80 9.75 1.81 3.94
CA ILE A 80 8.65 2.65 3.49
C ILE A 80 8.56 2.58 1.96
N LEU A 81 7.39 2.20 1.45
CA LEU A 81 7.08 2.19 0.02
C LEU A 81 5.86 3.09 -0.23
N ALA A 82 6.05 4.17 -0.98
CA ALA A 82 5.00 5.09 -1.35
C ALA A 82 4.85 5.19 -2.88
N LEU A 83 3.73 4.72 -3.41
CA LEU A 83 3.36 4.76 -4.82
C LEU A 83 2.13 5.63 -4.98
N ARG A 84 2.22 6.73 -5.74
CA ARG A 84 1.14 7.72 -5.80
C ARG A 84 0.75 8.05 -7.23
N ALA A 85 -0.56 8.26 -7.44
CA ALA A 85 -1.14 8.74 -8.70
C ALA A 85 -0.77 7.90 -9.94
N MET A 86 -0.54 6.59 -9.76
CA MET A 86 -0.24 5.65 -10.84
C MET A 86 -1.51 5.01 -11.39
N ARG A 87 -1.52 4.62 -12.67
CA ARG A 87 -2.64 3.87 -13.26
C ARG A 87 -2.44 2.37 -13.09
N VAL A 88 -2.30 1.92 -11.84
CA VAL A 88 -2.01 0.53 -11.49
C VAL A 88 -3.25 -0.08 -10.85
N GLU A 89 -3.86 -1.06 -11.49
CA GLU A 89 -5.06 -1.75 -10.98
C GLU A 89 -4.73 -2.93 -10.06
N HIS A 90 -3.50 -3.43 -10.15
CA HIS A 90 -3.02 -4.59 -9.40
C HIS A 90 -1.54 -4.46 -9.06
N VAL A 91 -1.16 -4.89 -7.86
CA VAL A 91 0.23 -5.01 -7.42
C VAL A 91 0.59 -6.49 -7.40
N PRO A 92 1.57 -6.93 -8.22
CA PRO A 92 2.02 -8.32 -8.16
C PRO A 92 2.61 -8.67 -6.78
N ASP A 93 2.29 -9.85 -6.25
CA ASP A 93 2.87 -10.34 -4.99
C ASP A 93 4.40 -10.40 -5.05
N GLU A 94 4.94 -10.75 -6.21
CA GLU A 94 6.38 -10.81 -6.46
C GLU A 94 7.05 -9.42 -6.33
N PHE A 95 6.31 -8.34 -6.62
CA PHE A 95 6.81 -6.99 -6.40
C PHE A 95 6.96 -6.70 -4.90
N LEU A 96 5.90 -6.95 -4.11
CA LEU A 96 5.93 -6.67 -2.67
C LEU A 96 6.84 -7.62 -1.89
N ARG A 97 6.99 -8.87 -2.32
CA ARG A 97 7.94 -9.82 -1.72
C ARG A 97 9.39 -9.37 -1.77
N ALA A 98 9.71 -8.47 -2.70
CA ALA A 98 11.05 -7.90 -2.78
C ALA A 98 11.37 -6.92 -1.63
N PHE A 99 10.38 -6.54 -0.80
CA PHE A 99 10.52 -5.61 0.33
C PHE A 99 10.23 -6.31 1.68
N PRO A 100 11.11 -7.21 2.15
CA PRO A 100 10.82 -8.09 3.29
C PRO A 100 10.70 -7.35 4.64
N ASN A 101 11.23 -6.13 4.74
CA ASN A 101 11.23 -5.31 5.96
C ASN A 101 10.27 -4.12 5.89
N LEU A 102 9.28 -4.18 4.97
CA LEU A 102 8.30 -3.13 4.82
C LEU A 102 7.45 -2.97 6.08
N ARG A 103 7.35 -1.72 6.56
CA ARG A 103 6.52 -1.30 7.69
C ARG A 103 5.42 -0.36 7.24
N ASN A 104 5.73 0.51 6.28
CA ASN A 104 4.80 1.50 5.77
C ASN A 104 4.54 1.24 4.28
N LEU A 105 3.28 1.01 3.94
CA LEU A 105 2.83 0.83 2.56
C LEU A 105 1.78 1.90 2.24
N GLU A 106 2.14 2.79 1.32
CA GLU A 106 1.25 3.81 0.77
C GLU A 106 1.07 3.57 -0.73
N ILE A 107 -0.15 3.26 -1.17
CA ILE A 107 -0.49 3.16 -2.60
C ILE A 107 -1.76 3.96 -2.81
N THR A 108 -1.61 5.25 -3.10
CA THR A 108 -2.72 6.21 -3.11
C THR A 108 -3.05 6.69 -4.52
N HIS A 109 -4.34 6.88 -4.82
CA HIS A 109 -4.85 7.40 -6.10
C HIS A 109 -4.38 6.58 -7.32
N CYS A 110 -4.31 5.25 -7.19
CA CYS A 110 -3.71 4.36 -8.18
C CYS A 110 -4.71 3.55 -9.01
N ARG A 111 -5.95 3.37 -8.63
CA ARG A 111 -6.99 2.53 -9.22
C ARG A 111 -6.94 1.06 -8.79
N LEU A 112 -6.31 0.75 -7.67
CA LEU A 112 -6.31 -0.61 -7.14
C LEU A 112 -7.75 -1.10 -6.95
N ARG A 113 -8.02 -2.34 -7.33
CA ARG A 113 -9.32 -2.99 -7.17
C ARG A 113 -9.36 -3.96 -6.00
N ARG A 114 -8.20 -4.35 -5.49
CA ARG A 114 -8.03 -5.31 -4.38
C ARG A 114 -6.95 -4.84 -3.43
N LEU A 115 -7.01 -5.34 -2.20
CA LEU A 115 -5.95 -5.13 -1.21
C LEU A 115 -4.64 -5.77 -1.69
N PRO A 116 -3.53 -5.02 -1.77
CA PRO A 116 -2.21 -5.55 -2.13
C PRO A 116 -1.50 -6.09 -0.87
N LEU A 117 -2.07 -7.08 -0.20
CA LEU A 117 -1.57 -7.60 1.07
C LEU A 117 -1.15 -9.07 0.95
N PRO A 118 0.07 -9.37 0.49
CA PRO A 118 0.61 -10.72 0.60
C PRO A 118 0.81 -11.08 2.08
N LEU A 119 0.53 -12.33 2.44
CA LEU A 119 0.54 -12.83 3.83
C LEU A 119 1.80 -12.44 4.63
N MET A 120 2.95 -12.33 3.96
CA MET A 120 4.21 -11.97 4.60
C MET A 120 4.25 -10.54 5.17
N LEU A 121 3.39 -9.64 4.71
CA LEU A 121 3.32 -8.25 5.17
C LEU A 121 2.26 -8.03 6.24
N VAL A 122 1.23 -8.88 6.30
CA VAL A 122 0.07 -8.72 7.19
C VAL A 122 0.46 -8.51 8.66
N GLN A 123 1.50 -9.22 9.14
CA GLN A 123 1.95 -9.14 10.53
C GLN A 123 3.05 -8.07 10.78
N LYS A 124 3.42 -7.30 9.77
CA LYS A 124 4.57 -6.37 9.86
C LYS A 124 4.22 -4.92 9.62
N LEU A 125 3.12 -4.68 8.90
CA LEU A 125 2.72 -3.33 8.54
C LEU A 125 2.24 -2.56 9.78
N GLU A 126 2.81 -1.37 9.96
CA GLU A 126 2.45 -0.39 10.97
C GLU A 126 1.59 0.73 10.37
N VAL A 127 1.86 1.07 9.10
CA VAL A 127 1.12 2.08 8.35
C VAL A 127 0.63 1.51 7.03
N LEU A 128 -0.67 1.61 6.78
CA LEU A 128 -1.30 1.24 5.52
C LEU A 128 -2.18 2.38 5.03
N ASP A 129 -1.77 3.03 3.93
CA ASP A 129 -2.57 4.03 3.24
C ASP A 129 -2.87 3.57 1.81
N LEU A 130 -4.13 3.25 1.55
CA LEU A 130 -4.64 2.85 0.24
C LEU A 130 -5.75 3.79 -0.24
N SER A 131 -5.78 5.03 0.25
CA SER A 131 -6.82 6.00 -0.08
C SER A 131 -6.89 6.34 -1.57
N GLY A 132 -8.08 6.73 -2.03
CA GLY A 132 -8.30 7.17 -3.41
C GLY A 132 -8.13 6.05 -4.46
N ASN A 133 -8.52 4.82 -4.14
CA ASN A 133 -8.46 3.69 -5.04
C ASN A 133 -9.88 3.19 -5.44
N GLN A 134 -9.98 2.00 -5.96
CA GLN A 134 -11.24 1.35 -6.37
C GLN A 134 -11.43 0.01 -5.66
N ILE A 135 -10.91 -0.10 -4.44
CA ILE A 135 -10.92 -1.34 -3.66
C ILE A 135 -12.33 -1.65 -3.19
N ALA A 136 -12.81 -2.85 -3.52
CA ALA A 136 -14.02 -3.43 -2.98
C ALA A 136 -13.65 -4.70 -2.21
N LEU A 137 -14.06 -4.78 -0.94
CA LEU A 137 -13.70 -5.92 -0.10
C LEU A 137 -14.62 -7.13 -0.39
N ASP A 138 -14.03 -8.26 -0.72
CA ASP A 138 -14.67 -9.56 -0.55
C ASP A 138 -14.43 -10.11 0.87
N GLN A 139 -15.04 -11.24 1.20
CA GLN A 139 -14.91 -11.83 2.53
C GLN A 139 -13.46 -12.22 2.85
N GLY A 140 -12.73 -12.78 1.89
CA GLY A 140 -11.33 -13.17 2.07
C GLY A 140 -10.43 -11.97 2.34
N GLN A 141 -10.61 -10.88 1.61
CA GLN A 141 -9.86 -9.65 1.80
C GLN A 141 -10.17 -8.98 3.14
N ALA A 142 -11.45 -9.01 3.58
CA ALA A 142 -11.82 -8.49 4.89
C ALA A 142 -11.14 -9.26 6.03
N LEU A 143 -11.01 -10.59 5.90
CA LEU A 143 -10.29 -11.43 6.87
C LEU A 143 -8.78 -11.16 6.87
N VAL A 144 -8.16 -11.03 5.69
CA VAL A 144 -6.73 -10.68 5.58
C VAL A 144 -6.44 -9.31 6.21
N LEU A 145 -7.32 -8.33 5.99
CA LEU A 145 -7.19 -7.00 6.60
C LEU A 145 -7.30 -7.09 8.13
N ALA A 146 -8.28 -7.85 8.63
CA ALA A 146 -8.48 -8.05 10.07
C ALA A 146 -7.27 -8.70 10.79
N ASP A 147 -6.42 -9.41 10.08
CA ASP A 147 -5.21 -10.03 10.61
C ASP A 147 -4.00 -9.06 10.69
N CYS A 148 -4.13 -7.83 10.22
CA CYS A 148 -3.06 -6.82 10.26
C CYS A 148 -2.90 -6.22 11.68
N ARG A 149 -2.46 -7.03 12.63
CA ARG A 149 -2.47 -6.75 14.07
C ARG A 149 -1.51 -5.63 14.50
N SER A 150 -0.47 -5.38 13.73
CA SER A 150 0.56 -4.36 14.03
C SER A 150 0.22 -2.97 13.46
N LEU A 151 -0.95 -2.79 12.84
CA LEU A 151 -1.32 -1.50 12.29
C LEU A 151 -1.55 -0.48 13.39
N VAL A 152 -0.87 0.66 13.25
CA VAL A 152 -1.03 1.89 14.03
C VAL A 152 -1.87 2.91 13.24
N TYR A 153 -1.73 2.92 11.93
CA TYR A 153 -2.44 3.83 11.03
C TYR A 153 -3.05 3.04 9.86
N LEU A 154 -4.35 3.22 9.64
CA LEU A 154 -5.08 2.63 8.52
C LEU A 154 -5.93 3.69 7.82
N ASN A 155 -5.65 3.93 6.53
CA ASN A 155 -6.44 4.81 5.69
C ASN A 155 -6.93 4.08 4.43
N LEU A 156 -8.24 3.88 4.33
CA LEU A 156 -8.92 3.30 3.17
C LEU A 156 -9.96 4.26 2.57
N SER A 157 -9.92 5.54 2.94
CA SER A 157 -10.85 6.56 2.44
C SER A 157 -10.92 6.58 0.91
N ASP A 158 -12.04 7.01 0.37
CA ASP A 158 -12.28 7.11 -1.08
C ASP A 158 -12.10 5.77 -1.82
N ASN A 159 -12.59 4.68 -1.23
CA ASN A 159 -12.66 3.36 -1.82
C ASN A 159 -14.07 2.77 -1.70
N PRO A 160 -14.64 2.14 -2.71
CA PRO A 160 -15.95 1.51 -2.61
C PRO A 160 -15.87 0.16 -1.87
N LEU A 161 -15.49 0.16 -0.58
CA LEU A 161 -15.28 -1.06 0.21
C LEU A 161 -16.53 -1.92 0.28
N ARG A 162 -17.72 -1.29 0.53
CA ARG A 162 -19.06 -1.90 0.56
C ARG A 162 -19.28 -2.98 1.61
N ARG A 163 -18.26 -3.34 2.36
CA ARG A 163 -18.28 -4.38 3.40
C ARG A 163 -17.49 -3.90 4.61
N ALA A 164 -18.08 -4.05 5.80
CA ALA A 164 -17.36 -3.89 7.04
C ALA A 164 -16.32 -5.02 7.26
N PHE A 165 -15.34 -4.73 8.07
CA PHE A 165 -14.28 -5.65 8.48
C PHE A 165 -14.06 -5.49 9.99
N SER A 166 -13.28 -6.41 10.60
CA SER A 166 -12.97 -6.35 12.01
C SER A 166 -11.67 -5.60 12.26
N VAL A 167 -11.67 -4.73 13.27
CA VAL A 167 -10.47 -4.08 13.82
C VAL A 167 -10.11 -4.62 15.20
N GLN A 168 -10.86 -5.59 15.71
CA GLN A 168 -10.71 -6.14 17.07
C GLN A 168 -9.31 -6.64 17.39
N ALA A 169 -8.58 -7.18 16.39
CA ALA A 169 -7.22 -7.67 16.58
C ALA A 169 -6.15 -6.59 16.39
N MET A 170 -6.52 -5.37 15.99
CA MET A 170 -5.62 -4.25 15.75
C MET A 170 -5.41 -3.44 17.03
N THR A 171 -4.79 -4.04 18.03
CA THR A 171 -4.67 -3.44 19.39
C THR A 171 -3.84 -2.16 19.44
N GLU A 172 -2.97 -1.94 18.47
CA GLU A 172 -2.11 -0.76 18.37
C GLU A 172 -2.72 0.34 17.46
N LEU A 173 -3.93 0.13 16.92
CA LEU A 173 -4.53 1.04 15.94
C LEU A 173 -4.88 2.39 16.60
N ASN A 174 -4.17 3.43 16.19
CA ASN A 174 -4.34 4.79 16.71
C ASN A 174 -5.22 5.67 15.81
N ALA A 175 -5.12 5.49 14.49
CA ALA A 175 -5.87 6.28 13.53
C ALA A 175 -6.51 5.41 12.44
N LEU A 176 -7.82 5.60 12.24
CA LEU A 176 -8.65 4.89 11.26
C LEU A 176 -9.44 5.88 10.39
N TYR A 177 -9.12 5.89 9.09
CA TYR A 177 -9.80 6.74 8.11
C TYR A 177 -10.56 5.88 7.10
N LEU A 178 -11.88 6.03 7.07
CA LEU A 178 -12.82 5.28 6.24
C LEU A 178 -13.88 6.22 5.62
N SER A 179 -13.54 7.49 5.39
CA SER A 179 -14.49 8.41 4.74
C SER A 179 -14.77 7.98 3.30
N ASN A 180 -16.02 8.16 2.85
CA ASN A 180 -16.46 7.87 1.48
C ASN A 180 -16.15 6.43 1.03
N THR A 181 -16.47 5.42 1.88
CA THR A 181 -16.17 4.01 1.59
C THR A 181 -17.40 3.14 1.32
N GLN A 182 -18.61 3.74 1.33
CA GLN A 182 -19.88 3.04 1.11
C GLN A 182 -20.15 1.92 2.13
N LEU A 183 -19.58 2.02 3.35
CA LEU A 183 -19.80 1.06 4.41
C LEU A 183 -21.28 1.09 4.86
N PRO A 184 -21.93 -0.08 4.95
CA PRO A 184 -23.33 -0.17 5.44
C PRO A 184 -23.41 -0.13 6.98
N GLU A 185 -22.33 -0.45 7.67
CA GLU A 185 -22.22 -0.56 9.12
C GLU A 185 -20.80 -0.21 9.59
N CYS A 186 -20.62 0.04 10.88
CA CYS A 186 -19.31 0.31 11.48
C CYS A 186 -18.40 -0.94 11.42
N PRO A 187 -17.07 -0.76 11.40
CA PRO A 187 -16.14 -1.86 11.59
C PRO A 187 -16.40 -2.61 12.91
N TYR A 188 -16.28 -3.93 12.89
CA TYR A 188 -16.50 -4.77 14.08
C TYR A 188 -15.33 -4.60 15.06
N GLY A 189 -15.62 -4.58 16.36
CA GLY A 189 -14.62 -4.40 17.41
C GLY A 189 -14.09 -2.97 17.54
N LEU A 190 -14.77 -1.99 16.96
CA LEU A 190 -14.35 -0.59 17.01
C LEU A 190 -14.29 -0.05 18.46
N MET A 191 -15.24 -0.49 19.31
CA MET A 191 -15.29 -0.09 20.71
C MET A 191 -14.23 -0.80 21.58
N ASP A 192 -13.63 -1.87 21.07
CA ASP A 192 -12.61 -2.66 21.75
C ASP A 192 -11.18 -2.26 21.33
N ALA A 193 -11.02 -1.20 20.52
CA ALA A 193 -9.72 -0.70 20.06
C ALA A 193 -9.14 0.30 21.08
N PRO A 194 -8.23 -0.12 21.99
CA PRO A 194 -7.84 0.66 23.16
C PRO A 194 -7.02 1.92 22.83
N GLU A 195 -6.28 1.88 21.73
CA GLU A 195 -5.40 2.96 21.30
C GLU A 195 -6.02 3.88 20.23
N LEU A 196 -7.29 3.66 19.85
CA LEU A 196 -7.91 4.43 18.78
C LEU A 196 -8.27 5.84 19.25
N HIS A 197 -7.55 6.84 18.75
CA HIS A 197 -7.75 8.26 19.05
C HIS A 197 -8.36 9.05 17.90
N THR A 198 -8.16 8.59 16.68
CA THR A 198 -8.66 9.28 15.48
C THR A 198 -9.51 8.33 14.65
N LEU A 199 -10.77 8.72 14.44
CA LEU A 199 -11.73 7.97 13.63
C LEU A 199 -12.44 8.89 12.66
N ASN A 200 -12.44 8.54 11.37
CA ASN A 200 -13.24 9.23 10.37
C ASN A 200 -14.09 8.22 9.59
N LEU A 201 -15.41 8.26 9.80
CA LEU A 201 -16.42 7.44 9.11
C LEU A 201 -17.37 8.29 8.24
N SER A 202 -17.04 9.54 7.94
CA SER A 202 -17.89 10.45 7.18
C SER A 202 -18.23 9.90 5.78
N ASP A 203 -19.33 10.36 5.22
CA ASP A 203 -19.75 10.04 3.85
C ASP A 203 -19.93 8.53 3.58
N ASN A 204 -20.44 7.80 4.57
CA ASN A 204 -20.78 6.38 4.48
C ASN A 204 -22.29 6.14 4.49
N ARG A 205 -22.71 4.89 4.48
CA ARG A 205 -24.12 4.45 4.52
C ARG A 205 -24.50 3.88 5.89
N ILE A 206 -23.72 4.18 6.91
CA ILE A 206 -23.91 3.69 8.28
C ILE A 206 -25.19 4.33 8.83
N SER A 207 -26.17 3.52 9.17
CA SER A 207 -27.45 3.96 9.73
C SER A 207 -27.49 3.92 11.26
N GLU A 208 -26.65 3.09 11.88
CA GLU A 208 -26.61 2.87 13.31
C GLU A 208 -25.16 2.89 13.80
N LEU A 209 -24.92 3.58 14.92
CA LEU A 209 -23.63 3.54 15.61
C LEU A 209 -23.65 2.43 16.66
N PRO A 210 -22.50 1.83 16.98
CA PRO A 210 -22.40 0.85 18.06
C PRO A 210 -22.89 1.42 19.40
N GLU A 211 -23.49 0.59 20.24
CA GLU A 211 -23.83 0.99 21.60
C GLU A 211 -22.60 1.51 22.36
N GLY A 212 -22.72 2.65 23.04
CA GLY A 212 -21.61 3.27 23.77
C GLY A 212 -20.75 4.23 22.94
N PHE A 213 -21.09 4.47 21.69
CA PHE A 213 -20.41 5.48 20.86
C PHE A 213 -20.99 6.88 21.20
N HIS A 214 -20.26 7.65 22.04
CA HIS A 214 -20.65 8.99 22.51
C HIS A 214 -19.60 10.05 22.14
#